data_8ada8ff03cff284fbeb883dc0edd77d4
#
_entry.id   8ada8ff03cff284fbeb883dc0edd77d4
#
_cell.length_a   1.000
_cell.length_b   1.000
_cell.length_c   1.000
_cell.angle_alpha   90.00
_cell.angle_beta   90.00
_cell.angle_gamma   90.00
#
_symmetry.space_group_name_H-M   'P 1'
#
loop_
_entity.id
_entity.type
_entity.pdbx_description
1 polymer ?
#
loop_
_entity_poly.entity_id
_entity_poly.type
_entity_poly.pdbx_seq_one_letter_code
_entity_poly.pdbx_strand_id
1 'polypeptide(L)'
;MTLRLEFRLQLPPILTGQPHIFGYTSRQINLADWYPILPQFNPVDGWLLHPPGAVGEHGVYPAANFDIELHLPPVQPALVVAASAAGDPIPGGYRYHVEGARNFVWSASQEYIVSTQQAGDTTVASYAYPATELAARAALDYTVQAVNYFSKQFGAPPRGSLSIVQADFPDGMEYDGLFFLSDRFYYGFDGSPRSYLALIAVHETAHQWWYARVGSDQALEPWLDEALCTYSELLFYESLNPELAGWWW
;
A
#
# COMPACT_ATOMS: atom_id res chain seq x y z
N MET A 1 27.85 2.91 12.18
CA MET A 1 27.41 2.23 13.42
C MET A 1 26.48 1.09 13.00
N THR A 2 26.63 -0.10 13.54
CA THR A 2 25.74 -1.23 13.28
C THR A 2 24.93 -1.52 14.55
N LEU A 3 23.60 -1.61 14.42
CA LEU A 3 22.69 -2.00 15.49
C LEU A 3 22.11 -3.37 15.14
N ARG A 4 22.15 -4.32 16.06
CA ARG A 4 21.49 -5.62 15.92
C ARG A 4 20.32 -5.69 16.89
N LEU A 5 19.14 -6.02 16.38
CA LEU A 5 17.92 -6.21 17.17
C LEU A 5 17.37 -7.61 16.92
N GLU A 6 16.97 -8.28 17.99
CA GLU A 6 16.23 -9.54 17.95
C GLU A 6 14.91 -9.30 18.69
N PHE A 7 13.79 -9.59 18.04
CA PHE A 7 12.48 -9.33 18.63
C PHE A 7 11.46 -10.40 18.22
N ARG A 8 10.37 -10.48 18.95
CA ARG A 8 9.19 -11.26 18.62
C ARG A 8 7.98 -10.34 18.59
N LEU A 9 7.12 -10.55 17.61
CA LEU A 9 5.83 -9.86 17.53
C LEU A 9 4.73 -10.84 17.89
N GLN A 10 3.84 -10.41 18.77
CA GLN A 10 2.57 -11.06 18.98
C GLN A 10 1.53 -10.31 18.15
N LEU A 11 1.05 -10.94 17.08
CA LEU A 11 0.10 -10.29 16.19
C LEU A 11 -1.28 -10.19 16.88
N PRO A 12 -1.89 -9.01 16.90
CA PRO A 12 -3.25 -8.86 17.39
C PRO A 12 -4.26 -9.36 16.35
N PRO A 13 -5.45 -9.82 16.76
CA PRO A 13 -6.54 -10.01 15.82
C PRO A 13 -7.01 -8.64 15.30
N ILE A 14 -7.21 -8.55 13.98
CA ILE A 14 -7.86 -7.40 13.35
C ILE A 14 -9.37 -7.59 13.56
N LEU A 15 -9.99 -6.65 14.27
CA LEU A 15 -11.43 -6.67 14.53
C LEU A 15 -12.16 -5.83 13.48
N THR A 16 -13.30 -6.33 13.00
CA THR A 16 -14.13 -5.63 12.01
C THR A 16 -14.41 -4.19 12.45
N GLY A 17 -14.13 -3.24 11.56
CA GLY A 17 -14.36 -1.81 11.79
C GLY A 17 -13.29 -1.11 12.63
N GLN A 18 -12.21 -1.79 13.01
CA GLN A 18 -11.06 -1.14 13.65
C GLN A 18 -10.13 -0.53 12.60
N PRO A 19 -9.62 0.69 12.81
CA PRO A 19 -8.80 1.42 11.84
C PRO A 19 -7.31 1.03 11.92
N HIS A 20 -6.98 -0.26 12.05
CA HIS A 20 -5.59 -0.70 12.03
C HIS A 20 -5.42 -1.93 11.13
N ILE A 21 -4.36 -1.92 10.37
CA ILE A 21 -4.05 -2.95 9.38
C ILE A 21 -3.11 -4.03 9.94
N PHE A 22 -2.27 -3.71 10.91
CA PHE A 22 -1.31 -4.65 11.49
C PHE A 22 -2.00 -5.73 12.32
N GLY A 23 -1.79 -6.99 11.96
CA GLY A 23 -2.36 -8.11 12.69
C GLY A 23 -2.79 -9.27 11.80
N TYR A 24 -3.80 -10.02 12.24
CA TYR A 24 -4.34 -11.15 11.49
C TYR A 24 -5.87 -11.23 11.57
N THR A 25 -6.45 -11.83 10.53
CA THR A 25 -7.85 -12.30 10.51
C THR A 25 -7.89 -13.81 10.30
N SER A 26 -9.09 -14.38 10.11
CA SER A 26 -9.22 -15.81 9.78
C SER A 26 -8.59 -16.18 8.42
N ARG A 27 -8.39 -15.23 7.54
CA ARG A 27 -7.97 -15.48 6.15
C ARG A 27 -6.69 -14.75 5.71
N GLN A 28 -6.18 -13.76 6.47
CA GLN A 28 -4.97 -13.03 6.11
C GLN A 28 -4.14 -12.61 7.31
N ILE A 29 -2.87 -12.36 7.06
CA ILE A 29 -1.92 -11.73 7.98
C ILE A 29 -1.40 -10.49 7.28
N ASN A 30 -1.43 -9.33 7.96
CA ASN A 30 -0.91 -8.07 7.46
C ASN A 30 0.19 -7.56 8.38
N LEU A 31 1.34 -7.26 7.83
CA LEU A 31 2.52 -6.80 8.55
C LEU A 31 2.98 -5.47 7.97
N ALA A 32 2.32 -4.40 8.44
CA ALA A 32 2.74 -3.02 8.32
C ALA A 32 3.47 -2.62 9.59
N ASP A 33 4.51 -1.78 9.52
CA ASP A 33 5.29 -1.28 10.66
C ASP A 33 5.75 -2.37 11.64
N TRP A 34 6.08 -3.53 11.11
CA TRP A 34 6.35 -4.75 11.86
C TRP A 34 7.77 -4.86 12.43
N TYR A 35 8.64 -3.91 12.12
CA TYR A 35 10.03 -3.87 12.60
C TYR A 35 10.30 -2.54 13.31
N PRO A 36 11.29 -2.50 14.24
CA PRO A 36 11.69 -1.26 14.89
C PRO A 36 12.26 -0.26 13.88
N ILE A 37 11.72 0.95 13.89
CA ILE A 37 12.16 2.05 13.02
C ILE A 37 12.97 3.03 13.86
N LEU A 38 14.13 3.43 13.35
CA LEU A 38 14.92 4.49 13.98
C LEU A 38 14.30 5.84 13.61
N PRO A 39 13.85 6.64 14.58
CA PRO A 39 13.31 7.97 14.30
C PRO A 39 14.33 8.85 13.59
N GLN A 40 13.86 9.79 12.80
CA GLN A 40 14.71 10.78 12.17
C GLN A 40 15.30 11.73 13.24
N PHE A 41 16.55 12.07 13.10
CA PHE A 41 17.24 13.01 13.99
C PHE A 41 17.49 14.35 13.28
N ASN A 42 16.95 15.42 13.88
CA ASN A 42 17.24 16.79 13.46
C ASN A 42 18.20 17.43 14.48
N PRO A 43 19.34 17.98 14.06
CA PRO A 43 20.30 18.60 14.98
C PRO A 43 19.74 19.78 15.80
N VAL A 44 18.67 20.42 15.37
CA VAL A 44 18.00 21.52 16.06
C VAL A 44 16.99 21.02 17.07
N ASP A 45 16.12 20.09 16.65
CA ASP A 45 14.95 19.65 17.42
C ASP A 45 15.17 18.27 18.11
N GLY A 46 16.27 17.59 17.79
CA GLY A 46 16.56 16.25 18.31
C GLY A 46 15.86 15.14 17.52
N TRP A 47 15.44 14.08 18.21
CA TRP A 47 14.70 12.97 17.62
C TRP A 47 13.26 13.38 17.33
N LEU A 48 12.80 13.18 16.09
CA LEU A 48 11.41 13.40 15.71
C LEU A 48 10.54 12.24 16.24
N LEU A 49 9.93 12.48 17.38
CA LEU A 49 9.04 11.54 18.05
C LEU A 49 7.64 12.16 18.13
N HIS A 50 6.73 11.63 17.33
CA HIS A 50 5.35 12.05 17.36
C HIS A 50 4.52 11.08 18.22
N PRO A 51 3.85 11.54 19.28
CA PRO A 51 2.91 10.69 20.00
C PRO A 51 1.74 10.35 19.05
N PRO A 52 1.27 9.09 19.04
CA PRO A 52 0.14 8.71 18.22
C PRO A 52 -1.08 9.59 18.48
N GLY A 53 -1.64 10.18 17.42
CA GLY A 53 -2.91 10.91 17.45
C GLY A 53 -4.11 9.97 17.30
N ALA A 54 -5.31 10.55 17.29
CA ALA A 54 -6.53 9.80 17.07
C ALA A 54 -6.85 9.62 15.57
N VAL A 55 -6.20 10.37 14.70
CA VAL A 55 -6.44 10.42 13.24
C VAL A 55 -5.10 10.67 12.54
N GLY A 56 -4.90 10.04 11.38
CA GLY A 56 -3.74 10.19 10.51
C GLY A 56 -2.59 9.25 10.85
N GLU A 57 -1.60 9.22 9.99
CA GLU A 57 -0.35 8.49 10.17
C GLU A 57 0.55 9.25 11.15
N HIS A 58 1.41 8.50 11.83
CA HIS A 58 2.28 9.06 12.87
C HIS A 58 3.75 8.90 12.56
N GLY A 59 4.06 8.23 11.46
CA GLY A 59 5.42 7.90 11.09
C GLY A 59 6.07 8.96 10.20
N VAL A 60 7.29 9.37 10.54
CA VAL A 60 8.17 10.05 9.60
C VAL A 60 9.22 9.03 9.17
N TYR A 61 9.07 8.54 7.94
CA TYR A 61 9.92 7.46 7.42
C TYR A 61 11.01 8.03 6.50
N PRO A 62 12.28 8.10 6.97
CA PRO A 62 13.39 8.39 6.07
C PRO A 62 13.55 7.25 5.06
N ALA A 63 13.92 7.60 3.82
CA ALA A 63 14.21 6.58 2.83
C ALA A 63 15.39 5.70 3.26
N ALA A 64 15.24 4.39 3.15
CA ALA A 64 16.24 3.39 3.52
C ALA A 64 16.31 2.25 2.50
N ASN A 65 17.40 1.49 2.55
CA ASN A 65 17.50 0.24 1.78
C ASN A 65 17.05 -0.92 2.65
N PHE A 66 16.27 -1.82 2.07
CA PHE A 66 15.74 -3.00 2.74
C PHE A 66 16.27 -4.26 2.06
N ASP A 67 16.93 -5.12 2.83
CA ASP A 67 17.29 -6.48 2.48
C ASP A 67 16.56 -7.43 3.43
N ILE A 68 15.59 -8.18 2.90
CA ILE A 68 14.69 -8.99 3.72
C ILE A 68 14.68 -10.42 3.24
N GLU A 69 14.83 -11.37 4.14
CA GLU A 69 14.51 -12.77 3.94
C GLU A 69 13.27 -13.13 4.74
N LEU A 70 12.20 -13.46 4.05
CA LEU A 70 10.94 -13.90 4.62
C LEU A 70 10.84 -15.42 4.55
N HIS A 71 10.89 -16.08 5.71
CA HIS A 71 10.68 -17.51 5.82
C HIS A 71 9.26 -17.82 6.31
N LEU A 72 8.54 -18.62 5.55
CA LEU A 72 7.14 -18.94 5.80
C LEU A 72 6.98 -20.34 6.39
N PRO A 73 5.99 -20.58 7.26
CA PRO A 73 5.68 -21.91 7.74
C PRO A 73 5.20 -22.81 6.58
N PRO A 74 5.52 -24.10 6.60
CA PRO A 74 5.09 -25.06 5.57
C PRO A 74 3.61 -25.45 5.78
N VAL A 75 2.70 -24.60 5.36
CA VAL A 75 1.24 -24.82 5.44
C VAL A 75 0.67 -25.26 4.09
N GLN A 76 -0.52 -25.89 4.10
CA GLN A 76 -1.25 -26.30 2.91
C GLN A 76 -2.69 -25.76 2.92
N PRO A 77 -3.17 -25.10 1.83
CA PRO A 77 -2.35 -24.63 0.70
C PRO A 77 -1.26 -23.65 1.13
N ALA A 78 -0.26 -23.44 0.27
CA ALA A 78 0.83 -22.53 0.56
C ALA A 78 0.34 -21.08 0.67
N LEU A 79 1.00 -20.29 1.50
CA LEU A 79 0.72 -18.86 1.60
C LEU A 79 1.13 -18.13 0.32
N VAL A 80 0.23 -17.33 -0.21
CA VAL A 80 0.51 -16.36 -1.28
C VAL A 80 0.86 -15.05 -0.61
N VAL A 81 2.01 -14.46 -0.97
CA VAL A 81 2.55 -13.26 -0.33
C VAL A 81 2.45 -12.07 -1.29
N ALA A 82 1.84 -10.99 -0.85
CA ALA A 82 1.93 -9.65 -1.41
C ALA A 82 2.98 -8.87 -0.61
N ALA A 83 3.83 -8.09 -1.28
CA ALA A 83 4.86 -7.30 -0.61
C ALA A 83 5.12 -5.98 -1.35
N SER A 84 5.81 -5.06 -0.68
CA SER A 84 6.26 -3.75 -1.22
C SER A 84 7.15 -3.84 -2.45
N ALA A 85 7.67 -5.02 -2.77
CA ALA A 85 8.50 -5.28 -3.95
C ALA A 85 8.29 -6.70 -4.47
N ALA A 86 8.71 -6.95 -5.71
CA ALA A 86 8.83 -8.29 -6.23
C ALA A 86 9.92 -9.06 -5.46
N GLY A 87 9.62 -10.28 -5.03
CA GLY A 87 10.54 -11.12 -4.27
C GLY A 87 11.10 -12.25 -5.12
N ASP A 88 12.39 -12.55 -4.89
CA ASP A 88 13.05 -13.73 -5.45
C ASP A 88 12.73 -14.96 -4.59
N PRO A 89 12.25 -16.07 -5.17
CA PRO A 89 11.98 -17.27 -4.42
C PRO A 89 13.26 -17.85 -3.79
N ILE A 90 13.19 -18.24 -2.52
CA ILE A 90 14.22 -18.99 -1.80
C ILE A 90 13.60 -20.23 -1.15
N PRO A 91 14.38 -21.21 -0.69
CA PRO A 91 13.83 -22.34 0.03
C PRO A 91 13.01 -21.92 1.25
N GLY A 92 11.71 -22.17 1.21
CA GLY A 92 10.77 -21.84 2.29
C GLY A 92 10.36 -20.38 2.38
N GLY A 93 10.52 -19.57 1.31
CA GLY A 93 10.09 -18.17 1.36
C GLY A 93 10.56 -17.31 0.20
N TYR A 94 10.86 -16.06 0.51
CA TYR A 94 11.25 -15.04 -0.47
C TYR A 94 12.38 -14.17 0.06
N ARG A 95 13.20 -13.68 -0.85
CA ARG A 95 14.17 -12.61 -0.59
C ARG A 95 13.74 -11.35 -1.35
N TYR A 96 13.85 -10.21 -0.67
CA TYR A 96 13.56 -8.91 -1.23
C TYR A 96 14.76 -7.99 -1.07
N HIS A 97 15.00 -7.17 -2.10
CA HIS A 97 15.94 -6.05 -2.06
C HIS A 97 15.25 -4.80 -2.58
N VAL A 98 15.20 -3.75 -1.78
CA VAL A 98 14.54 -2.48 -2.15
C VAL A 98 15.43 -1.32 -1.72
N GLU A 99 15.76 -0.45 -2.66
CA GLU A 99 16.56 0.74 -2.38
C GLU A 99 15.70 1.99 -2.22
N GLY A 100 16.06 2.83 -1.24
CA GLY A 100 15.45 4.12 -1.02
C GLY A 100 13.95 4.07 -0.72
N ALA A 101 13.46 3.02 -0.05
CA ALA A 101 12.05 2.88 0.30
C ALA A 101 11.73 3.54 1.65
N ARG A 102 10.47 4.00 1.80
CA ARG A 102 9.98 4.56 3.08
C ARG A 102 9.72 3.48 4.10
N ASN A 103 9.18 2.36 3.66
CA ASN A 103 8.86 1.20 4.50
C ASN A 103 8.91 -0.08 3.67
N PHE A 104 8.74 -1.20 4.34
CA PHE A 104 8.52 -2.49 3.69
C PHE A 104 7.36 -3.19 4.39
N VAL A 105 6.30 -3.41 3.65
CA VAL A 105 5.05 -4.02 4.11
C VAL A 105 4.78 -5.30 3.33
N TRP A 106 4.14 -6.26 3.98
CA TRP A 106 3.71 -7.46 3.32
C TRP A 106 2.42 -8.02 3.93
N SER A 107 1.70 -8.77 3.13
CA SER A 107 0.50 -9.50 3.51
C SER A 107 0.58 -10.92 2.99
N ALA A 108 -0.07 -11.86 3.67
CA ALA A 108 -0.13 -13.25 3.24
C ALA A 108 -1.50 -13.87 3.50
N SER A 109 -1.95 -14.70 2.54
CA SER A 109 -3.18 -15.49 2.64
C SER A 109 -3.04 -16.80 1.88
N GLN A 110 -3.75 -17.83 2.31
CA GLN A 110 -3.92 -19.07 1.55
C GLN A 110 -5.01 -18.95 0.47
N GLU A 111 -5.81 -17.88 0.53
CA GLU A 111 -7.00 -17.68 -0.31
C GLU A 111 -6.78 -16.64 -1.42
N TYR A 112 -5.65 -15.93 -1.46
CA TYR A 112 -5.42 -14.94 -2.48
C TYR A 112 -5.38 -15.53 -3.89
N ILE A 113 -6.19 -14.97 -4.78
CA ILE A 113 -5.99 -15.03 -6.23
C ILE A 113 -5.15 -13.83 -6.65
N VAL A 114 -4.26 -14.04 -7.61
CA VAL A 114 -3.33 -13.00 -8.08
C VAL A 114 -3.57 -12.73 -9.56
N SER A 115 -3.76 -11.48 -9.89
CA SER A 115 -3.81 -10.98 -11.27
C SER A 115 -2.77 -9.89 -11.47
N THR A 116 -2.09 -9.88 -12.60
CA THR A 116 -1.02 -8.90 -12.89
C THR A 116 -1.25 -8.21 -14.22
N GLN A 117 -0.85 -6.94 -14.30
CA GLN A 117 -0.80 -6.16 -15.54
C GLN A 117 0.45 -5.26 -15.55
N GLN A 118 0.85 -4.82 -16.75
CA GLN A 118 1.96 -3.87 -16.92
C GLN A 118 1.44 -2.44 -17.09
N ALA A 119 2.07 -1.52 -16.38
CA ALA A 119 1.90 -0.08 -16.53
C ALA A 119 3.27 0.54 -16.84
N GLY A 120 3.61 0.66 -18.13
CA GLY A 120 4.97 0.96 -18.54
C GLY A 120 5.95 -0.08 -18.04
N ASP A 121 6.97 0.34 -17.30
CA ASP A 121 7.99 -0.55 -16.69
C ASP A 121 7.57 -1.10 -15.31
N THR A 122 6.39 -0.73 -14.82
CA THR A 122 5.89 -1.18 -13.51
C THR A 122 4.95 -2.38 -13.66
N THR A 123 5.23 -3.45 -12.95
CA THR A 123 4.29 -4.59 -12.80
C THR A 123 3.32 -4.28 -11.65
N VAL A 124 2.04 -4.19 -11.97
CA VAL A 124 0.96 -4.03 -10.96
C VAL A 124 0.35 -5.40 -10.70
N ALA A 125 0.25 -5.79 -9.43
CA ALA A 125 -0.32 -7.06 -9.00
C ALA A 125 -1.48 -6.85 -8.02
N SER A 126 -2.63 -7.47 -8.28
CA SER A 126 -3.78 -7.48 -7.39
C SER A 126 -3.87 -8.81 -6.66
N TYR A 127 -3.94 -8.74 -5.33
CA TYR A 127 -4.11 -9.85 -4.40
C TYR A 127 -5.50 -9.74 -3.77
N ALA A 128 -6.40 -10.61 -4.15
CA ALA A 128 -7.80 -10.52 -3.77
C ALA A 128 -8.40 -11.91 -3.50
N TYR A 129 -9.65 -11.95 -3.08
CA TYR A 129 -10.35 -13.19 -2.82
C TYR A 129 -11.20 -13.62 -4.03
N PRO A 130 -11.40 -14.94 -4.25
CA PRO A 130 -12.18 -15.45 -5.40
C PRO A 130 -13.58 -14.87 -5.51
N ALA A 131 -14.24 -14.61 -4.37
CA ALA A 131 -15.60 -14.07 -4.35
C ALA A 131 -15.74 -12.66 -4.94
N THR A 132 -14.62 -11.93 -5.05
CA THR A 132 -14.58 -10.54 -5.51
C THR A 132 -13.71 -10.34 -6.75
N GLU A 133 -13.46 -11.39 -7.53
CA GLU A 133 -12.56 -11.37 -8.69
C GLU A 133 -12.86 -10.25 -9.69
N LEU A 134 -14.16 -9.98 -9.96
CA LEU A 134 -14.55 -8.90 -10.89
C LEU A 134 -14.11 -7.52 -10.38
N ALA A 135 -14.36 -7.26 -9.10
CA ALA A 135 -13.93 -6.01 -8.45
C ALA A 135 -12.40 -5.89 -8.38
N ALA A 136 -11.71 -7.01 -8.13
CA ALA A 136 -10.25 -7.07 -8.11
C ALA A 136 -9.63 -6.71 -9.48
N ARG A 137 -10.23 -7.19 -10.58
CA ARG A 137 -9.83 -6.81 -11.94
C ARG A 137 -10.05 -5.32 -12.19
N ALA A 138 -11.19 -4.77 -11.74
CA ALA A 138 -11.45 -3.34 -11.88
C ALA A 138 -10.45 -2.50 -11.08
N ALA A 139 -10.15 -2.85 -9.83
CA ALA A 139 -9.11 -2.16 -9.03
C ALA A 139 -7.75 -2.19 -9.74
N LEU A 140 -7.37 -3.35 -10.31
CA LEU A 140 -6.15 -3.50 -11.09
C LEU A 140 -6.15 -2.59 -12.32
N ASP A 141 -7.24 -2.56 -13.08
CA ASP A 141 -7.38 -1.73 -14.28
C ASP A 141 -7.29 -0.24 -13.98
N TYR A 142 -7.95 0.24 -12.93
CA TYR A 142 -7.87 1.64 -12.48
C TYR A 142 -6.47 2.00 -11.98
N THR A 143 -5.83 1.13 -11.23
CA THR A 143 -4.45 1.33 -10.77
C THR A 143 -3.48 1.42 -11.95
N VAL A 144 -3.57 0.53 -12.94
CA VAL A 144 -2.73 0.58 -14.15
C VAL A 144 -2.94 1.87 -14.93
N GLN A 145 -4.18 2.31 -15.08
CA GLN A 145 -4.50 3.58 -15.73
C GLN A 145 -3.92 4.77 -14.95
N ALA A 146 -4.06 4.76 -13.61
CA ALA A 146 -3.53 5.80 -12.72
C ALA A 146 -1.99 5.85 -12.77
N VAL A 147 -1.30 4.70 -12.70
CA VAL A 147 0.16 4.63 -12.84
C VAL A 147 0.61 5.22 -14.17
N ASN A 148 -0.05 4.87 -15.28
CA ASN A 148 0.27 5.40 -16.61
C ASN A 148 0.02 6.91 -16.69
N TYR A 149 -1.07 7.40 -16.12
CA TYR A 149 -1.41 8.81 -16.09
C TYR A 149 -0.44 9.62 -15.23
N PHE A 150 -0.23 9.23 -14.00
CA PHE A 150 0.65 9.93 -13.05
C PHE A 150 2.12 9.88 -13.50
N SER A 151 2.54 8.79 -14.16
CA SER A 151 3.88 8.71 -14.76
C SER A 151 4.11 9.79 -15.82
N LYS A 152 3.08 10.15 -16.60
CA LYS A 152 3.15 11.24 -17.58
C LYS A 152 3.16 12.61 -16.92
N GLN A 153 2.44 12.79 -15.81
CA GLN A 153 2.30 14.07 -15.12
C GLN A 153 3.50 14.36 -14.20
N PHE A 154 3.94 13.35 -13.43
CA PHE A 154 4.87 13.52 -12.32
C PHE A 154 6.20 12.78 -12.51
N GLY A 155 6.38 12.08 -13.64
CA GLY A 155 7.54 11.23 -13.92
C GLY A 155 7.36 9.79 -13.43
N ALA A 156 8.33 8.92 -13.74
CA ALA A 156 8.25 7.49 -13.44
C ALA A 156 7.94 7.21 -11.96
N PRO A 157 7.17 6.15 -11.63
CA PRO A 157 6.94 5.77 -10.25
C PRO A 157 8.24 5.34 -9.57
N PRO A 158 8.31 5.36 -8.23
CA PRO A 158 9.54 5.02 -7.51
C PRO A 158 9.92 3.53 -7.61
N ARG A 159 8.95 2.66 -7.94
CA ARG A 159 9.14 1.20 -7.93
C ARG A 159 8.79 0.56 -9.27
N GLY A 160 9.50 -0.55 -9.58
CA GLY A 160 9.18 -1.42 -10.72
C GLY A 160 8.03 -2.40 -10.47
N SER A 161 7.47 -2.40 -9.26
CA SER A 161 6.28 -3.19 -8.88
C SER A 161 5.39 -2.44 -7.92
N LEU A 162 4.07 -2.71 -7.98
CA LEU A 162 3.05 -2.18 -7.09
C LEU A 162 2.04 -3.28 -6.76
N SER A 163 1.82 -3.52 -5.48
CA SER A 163 0.86 -4.52 -4.99
C SER A 163 -0.42 -3.86 -4.47
N ILE A 164 -1.57 -4.35 -4.92
CA ILE A 164 -2.90 -4.00 -4.44
C ILE A 164 -3.41 -5.16 -3.60
N VAL A 165 -3.75 -4.94 -2.34
CA VAL A 165 -4.18 -5.99 -1.42
C VAL A 165 -5.59 -5.72 -0.92
N GLN A 166 -6.53 -6.62 -1.22
CA GLN A 166 -7.84 -6.63 -0.56
C GLN A 166 -7.67 -7.00 0.90
N ALA A 167 -8.17 -6.17 1.83
CA ALA A 167 -7.94 -6.36 3.25
C ALA A 167 -9.20 -6.21 4.11
N ASP A 168 -9.22 -6.94 5.20
CA ASP A 168 -10.22 -6.82 6.27
C ASP A 168 -9.95 -5.55 7.11
N PHE A 169 -10.05 -4.40 6.48
CA PHE A 169 -9.73 -3.07 6.98
C PHE A 169 -10.79 -2.09 6.47
N PRO A 170 -11.13 -1.00 7.19
CA PRO A 170 -12.30 -0.18 6.83
C PRO A 170 -12.07 0.82 5.69
N ASP A 171 -10.83 1.09 5.25
CA ASP A 171 -10.52 2.13 4.26
C ASP A 171 -9.44 1.72 3.25
N GLY A 172 -8.81 2.67 2.56
CA GLY A 172 -7.54 2.51 1.89
C GLY A 172 -6.38 2.73 2.87
N MET A 173 -5.19 2.23 2.53
CA MET A 173 -3.98 2.51 3.28
C MET A 173 -2.74 2.32 2.40
N GLU A 174 -2.04 3.40 2.21
CA GLU A 174 -0.85 3.49 1.38
C GLU A 174 0.41 2.98 2.09
N TYR A 175 1.30 2.38 1.31
CA TYR A 175 2.68 2.08 1.66
C TYR A 175 3.55 2.17 0.41
N ASP A 176 4.85 2.24 0.57
CA ASP A 176 5.79 2.28 -0.55
C ASP A 176 5.79 0.93 -1.30
N GLY A 177 5.28 0.92 -2.53
CA GLY A 177 5.16 -0.26 -3.38
C GLY A 177 4.01 -1.21 -3.08
N LEU A 178 3.17 -0.90 -2.09
CA LEU A 178 1.98 -1.68 -1.75
C LEU A 178 0.92 -0.77 -1.13
N PHE A 179 -0.35 -1.02 -1.42
CA PHE A 179 -1.45 -0.44 -0.67
C PHE A 179 -2.55 -1.45 -0.41
N PHE A 180 -3.31 -1.21 0.65
CA PHE A 180 -4.47 -1.99 1.02
C PHE A 180 -5.76 -1.28 0.60
N LEU A 181 -6.76 -2.06 0.18
CA LEU A 181 -8.11 -1.60 -0.08
C LEU A 181 -9.10 -2.41 0.72
N SER A 182 -10.04 -1.73 1.35
CA SER A 182 -11.08 -2.35 2.17
C SER A 182 -11.88 -3.40 1.41
N ASP A 183 -12.05 -4.55 2.02
CA ASP A 183 -12.91 -5.64 1.57
C ASP A 183 -14.33 -5.15 1.21
N ARG A 184 -14.89 -4.21 1.98
CA ARG A 184 -16.21 -3.61 1.71
C ARG A 184 -16.32 -2.91 0.36
N PHE A 185 -15.21 -2.36 -0.16
CA PHE A 185 -15.20 -1.68 -1.47
C PHE A 185 -15.31 -2.69 -2.61
N TYR A 186 -14.70 -3.86 -2.45
CA TYR A 186 -14.81 -4.94 -3.41
C TYR A 186 -16.22 -5.51 -3.47
N TYR A 187 -16.84 -5.77 -2.31
CA TYR A 187 -18.24 -6.26 -2.27
C TYR A 187 -19.25 -5.20 -2.68
N GLY A 188 -18.95 -3.93 -2.48
CA GLY A 188 -19.80 -2.80 -2.90
C GLY A 188 -19.59 -2.33 -4.33
N PHE A 189 -18.68 -2.96 -5.09
CA PHE A 189 -18.39 -2.55 -6.46
C PHE A 189 -19.58 -2.80 -7.40
N ASP A 190 -20.07 -1.74 -8.03
CA ASP A 190 -21.25 -1.74 -8.90
C ASP A 190 -20.92 -1.68 -10.40
N GLY A 191 -19.64 -1.72 -10.77
CA GLY A 191 -19.16 -1.57 -12.15
C GLY A 191 -19.04 -0.12 -12.61
N SER A 192 -19.38 0.85 -11.77
CA SER A 192 -19.34 2.27 -12.12
C SER A 192 -17.92 2.86 -11.92
N PRO A 193 -17.48 3.80 -12.80
CA PRO A 193 -16.29 4.59 -12.54
C PRO A 193 -16.44 5.53 -11.34
N ARG A 194 -17.66 5.71 -10.83
CA ARG A 194 -17.98 6.45 -9.61
C ARG A 194 -17.97 5.58 -8.34
N SER A 195 -17.68 4.27 -8.49
CA SER A 195 -17.60 3.38 -7.34
C SER A 195 -16.46 3.80 -6.42
N TYR A 196 -16.66 3.63 -5.12
CA TYR A 196 -15.63 3.98 -4.15
C TYR A 196 -14.35 3.15 -4.33
N LEU A 197 -14.47 1.91 -4.82
CA LEU A 197 -13.32 1.08 -5.17
C LEU A 197 -12.43 1.72 -6.25
N ALA A 198 -13.06 2.24 -7.32
CA ALA A 198 -12.32 2.89 -8.41
C ALA A 198 -11.61 4.15 -7.90
N LEU A 199 -12.33 4.96 -7.12
CA LEU A 199 -11.85 6.20 -6.55
C LEU A 199 -10.64 5.95 -5.64
N ILE A 200 -10.80 5.11 -4.64
CA ILE A 200 -9.75 4.86 -3.65
C ILE A 200 -8.52 4.15 -4.27
N ALA A 201 -8.70 3.29 -5.27
CA ALA A 201 -7.59 2.69 -5.99
C ALA A 201 -6.71 3.73 -6.70
N VAL A 202 -7.31 4.79 -7.25
CA VAL A 202 -6.60 5.92 -7.86
C VAL A 202 -5.90 6.75 -6.79
N HIS A 203 -6.57 7.01 -5.66
CA HIS A 203 -6.01 7.73 -4.51
C HIS A 203 -4.75 7.04 -3.98
N GLU A 204 -4.85 5.78 -3.58
CA GLU A 204 -3.72 5.02 -3.05
C GLU A 204 -2.57 4.88 -4.06
N THR A 205 -2.90 4.90 -5.35
CA THR A 205 -1.88 4.94 -6.39
C THR A 205 -1.12 6.27 -6.40
N ALA A 206 -1.79 7.40 -6.14
CA ALA A 206 -1.16 8.72 -6.11
C ALA A 206 -0.13 8.84 -4.98
N HIS A 207 -0.32 8.14 -3.86
CA HIS A 207 0.64 8.06 -2.76
C HIS A 207 2.00 7.45 -3.16
N GLN A 208 2.10 6.76 -4.30
CA GLN A 208 3.41 6.35 -4.81
C GLN A 208 4.28 7.55 -5.23
N TRP A 209 3.68 8.71 -5.50
CA TRP A 209 4.36 9.99 -5.72
C TRP A 209 4.35 10.86 -4.46
N TRP A 210 3.18 11.06 -3.84
CA TRP A 210 2.95 11.95 -2.69
C TRP A 210 2.96 11.15 -1.37
N TYR A 211 3.99 10.50 -1.06
CA TYR A 211 4.44 9.76 0.10
C TYR A 211 5.69 8.96 -0.24
N ALA A 212 5.61 7.93 -1.11
CA ALA A 212 6.73 7.04 -1.37
C ALA A 212 7.92 7.82 -1.99
N ARG A 213 7.67 8.64 -3.02
CA ARG A 213 8.71 9.44 -3.69
C ARG A 213 8.98 10.76 -2.97
N VAL A 214 7.95 11.50 -2.65
CA VAL A 214 8.03 12.80 -1.95
C VAL A 214 7.40 12.63 -0.58
N GLY A 215 8.23 12.31 0.41
CA GLY A 215 7.77 12.15 1.79
C GLY A 215 7.60 13.49 2.49
N SER A 216 6.69 13.51 3.45
CA SER A 216 6.39 14.62 4.33
C SER A 216 6.38 14.17 5.79
N ASP A 217 6.19 15.09 6.71
CA ASP A 217 5.87 14.79 8.10
C ASP A 217 4.36 14.60 8.21
N GLN A 218 3.88 13.37 7.97
CA GLN A 218 2.46 13.04 7.98
C GLN A 218 1.81 13.27 9.35
N ALA A 219 2.58 13.25 10.44
CA ALA A 219 2.04 13.51 11.77
C ALA A 219 1.70 14.97 12.01
N LEU A 220 2.47 15.91 11.44
CA LEU A 220 2.28 17.34 11.62
C LEU A 220 1.59 18.00 10.41
N GLU A 221 1.81 17.48 9.22
CA GLU A 221 1.34 18.07 7.96
C GLU A 221 0.69 17.02 7.04
N PRO A 222 -0.33 16.26 7.54
CA PRO A 222 -0.99 15.19 6.76
C PRO A 222 -1.64 15.69 5.46
N TRP A 223 -1.93 16.98 5.38
CA TRP A 223 -2.50 17.61 4.19
C TRP A 223 -1.55 17.61 2.98
N LEU A 224 -0.23 17.46 3.20
CA LEU A 224 0.75 17.51 2.09
C LEU A 224 0.64 16.32 1.16
N ASP A 225 0.42 15.13 1.66
CA ASP A 225 0.18 13.95 0.82
C ASP A 225 -1.29 13.77 0.47
N GLU A 226 -2.19 13.84 1.44
CA GLU A 226 -3.63 13.63 1.27
C GLU A 226 -4.27 14.63 0.30
N ALA A 227 -3.97 15.93 0.45
CA ALA A 227 -4.52 16.93 -0.47
C ALA A 227 -3.95 16.79 -1.88
N LEU A 228 -2.66 16.44 -2.02
CA LEU A 228 -2.05 16.21 -3.32
C LEU A 228 -2.57 14.93 -3.97
N CYS A 229 -2.84 13.88 -3.21
CA CYS A 229 -3.48 12.66 -3.71
C CYS A 229 -4.91 12.92 -4.16
N THR A 230 -5.73 13.60 -3.34
CA THR A 230 -7.10 14.01 -3.70
C THR A 230 -7.12 14.89 -4.95
N TYR A 231 -6.19 15.84 -5.08
CA TYR A 231 -6.08 16.65 -6.30
C TYR A 231 -5.64 15.84 -7.51
N SER A 232 -4.77 14.87 -7.32
CA SER A 232 -4.32 13.97 -8.41
C SER A 232 -5.45 13.08 -8.92
N GLU A 233 -6.35 12.62 -8.05
CA GLU A 233 -7.58 11.92 -8.44
C GLU A 233 -8.45 12.80 -9.35
N LEU A 234 -8.67 14.05 -8.98
CA LEU A 234 -9.44 14.99 -9.79
C LEU A 234 -8.84 15.09 -11.20
N LEU A 235 -7.53 15.33 -11.30
CA LEU A 235 -6.83 15.45 -12.58
C LEU A 235 -6.96 14.16 -13.42
N PHE A 236 -6.88 13.00 -12.76
CA PHE A 236 -7.06 11.70 -13.41
C PHE A 236 -8.48 11.59 -14.01
N TYR A 237 -9.51 11.85 -13.22
CA TYR A 237 -10.90 11.75 -13.68
C TYR A 237 -11.25 12.78 -14.76
N GLU A 238 -10.77 14.02 -14.64
CA GLU A 238 -10.92 15.03 -15.71
C GLU A 238 -10.30 14.58 -17.03
N SER A 239 -9.19 13.85 -16.97
CA SER A 239 -8.49 13.36 -18.15
C SER A 239 -9.19 12.16 -18.82
N LEU A 240 -9.71 11.21 -18.03
CA LEU A 240 -10.30 9.98 -18.53
C LEU A 240 -11.80 10.07 -18.79
N ASN A 241 -12.49 10.79 -17.95
CA ASN A 241 -13.94 10.94 -17.98
C ASN A 241 -14.34 12.40 -17.75
N PRO A 242 -14.12 13.29 -18.74
CA PRO A 242 -14.41 14.72 -18.59
C PRO A 242 -15.84 15.02 -18.12
N GLU A 243 -16.80 14.17 -18.46
CA GLU A 243 -18.20 14.25 -18.01
C GLU A 243 -18.36 14.01 -16.51
N LEU A 244 -17.38 13.41 -15.84
CA LEU A 244 -17.37 13.18 -14.39
C LEU A 244 -16.67 14.30 -13.61
N ALA A 245 -16.00 15.24 -14.27
CA ALA A 245 -15.28 16.33 -13.61
C ALA A 245 -16.19 17.13 -12.66
N GLY A 246 -17.44 17.42 -13.08
CA GLY A 246 -18.42 18.09 -12.23
C GLY A 246 -18.98 17.23 -11.09
N TRP A 247 -18.75 15.95 -11.09
CA TRP A 247 -19.20 15.06 -10.00
C TRP A 247 -18.29 15.14 -8.77
N TRP A 248 -17.02 15.46 -8.97
CA TRP A 248 -16.05 15.62 -7.87
C TRP A 248 -16.29 16.84 -6.99
N TRP A 249 -16.94 17.86 -7.51
CA TRP A 249 -17.27 19.11 -6.80
C TRP A 249 -18.73 19.08 -6.32
#